data_eb5c2e016f09ff11b9ded11dccea343f
#
_entry.id   eb5c2e016f09ff11b9ded11dccea343f
#
_cell.length_a   1.000
_cell.length_b   1.000
_cell.length_c   1.000
_cell.angle_alpha   90.00
_cell.angle_beta   90.00
_cell.angle_gamma   90.00
#
_symmetry.space_group_name_H-M   'P 1'
#
loop_
_entity.id
_entity.type
_entity.pdbx_description
1 polymer ?
#
loop_
_entity_poly.entity_id
_entity_poly.type
_entity_poly.pdbx_seq_one_letter_code
_entity_poly.pdbx_strand_id
1 'polypeptide(L)'
;MSGVEIRTSRLFSRGRAFVVALDHGLVMGPLKGIERVVEVISKVSKGPDAIQVTPPLAKLAKETFSSRGGPLFIARLDTTNAWREVGRNSQGYHSMAFSVKEAVKAGADAVICYLLVGLGSQIEALNLERVAEARREAEDFGIPFIVEPLAVKEGEYESIREPAVLKYLARLGSEVGGHVLKLDYGGTPKQFREVVDVSFCPIVIRGGPKTKTDLEFLQMLADALSAGAKGVTVGRNIWQSEDPAWFTEVVTKVVHEGIDPSLLLKQ
;
A
#
# COMPACT_ATOMS: atom_id res chain seq x y z
N MET A 1 -9.40 20.23 14.25
CA MET A 1 -9.05 18.85 13.89
C MET A 1 -9.98 18.41 12.77
N SER A 2 -9.42 18.08 11.60
CA SER A 2 -10.23 17.70 10.42
C SER A 2 -10.56 16.20 10.44
N GLY A 3 -11.52 15.78 9.61
CA GLY A 3 -11.82 14.35 9.42
C GLY A 3 -10.61 13.56 8.92
N VAL A 4 -9.77 14.18 8.07
CA VAL A 4 -8.51 13.60 7.59
C VAL A 4 -7.55 13.34 8.75
N GLU A 5 -7.33 14.32 9.63
CA GLU A 5 -6.41 14.17 10.79
C GLU A 5 -6.87 13.06 11.74
N ILE A 6 -8.17 13.00 12.04
CA ILE A 6 -8.73 11.95 12.92
C ILE A 6 -8.51 10.56 12.32
N ARG A 7 -8.81 10.38 11.04
CA ARG A 7 -8.66 9.05 10.39
C ARG A 7 -7.20 8.68 10.20
N THR A 8 -6.34 9.64 9.85
CA THR A 8 -4.88 9.40 9.78
C THR A 8 -4.33 8.99 11.14
N SER A 9 -4.74 9.65 12.22
CA SER A 9 -4.33 9.29 13.58
C SER A 9 -4.78 7.87 13.98
N ARG A 10 -5.93 7.40 13.49
CA ARG A 10 -6.37 6.02 13.72
C ARG A 10 -5.47 5.01 13.03
N LEU A 11 -5.06 5.29 11.78
CA LEU A 11 -4.13 4.43 11.03
C LEU A 11 -2.77 4.27 11.74
N PHE A 12 -2.30 5.34 12.41
CA PHE A 12 -1.05 5.36 13.15
C PHE A 12 -1.22 5.28 14.66
N SER A 13 -2.36 4.79 15.15
CA SER A 13 -2.69 4.78 16.59
C SER A 13 -1.70 4.01 17.46
N ARG A 14 -0.99 3.04 16.89
CA ARG A 14 0.09 2.25 17.52
C ARG A 14 1.49 2.83 17.26
N GLY A 15 1.59 4.09 16.76
CA GLY A 15 2.84 4.76 16.42
C GLY A 15 3.38 4.44 15.02
N ARG A 16 3.03 3.30 14.46
CA ARG A 16 3.32 2.85 13.10
C ARG A 16 2.07 2.25 12.49
N ALA A 17 2.03 2.11 11.15
CA ALA A 17 0.95 1.45 10.45
C ALA A 17 1.39 0.10 9.86
N PHE A 18 0.61 -0.94 10.10
CA PHE A 18 0.72 -2.21 9.39
C PHE A 18 -0.54 -2.43 8.55
N VAL A 19 -0.38 -2.44 7.23
CA VAL A 19 -1.47 -2.62 6.26
C VAL A 19 -1.25 -3.92 5.47
N VAL A 20 -2.29 -4.74 5.35
CA VAL A 20 -2.28 -5.89 4.43
C VAL A 20 -2.99 -5.53 3.14
N ALA A 21 -2.29 -5.63 1.99
CA ALA A 21 -2.82 -5.31 0.67
C ALA A 21 -3.37 -6.57 -0.03
N LEU A 22 -4.66 -6.53 -0.38
CA LEU A 22 -5.40 -7.62 -1.04
C LEU A 22 -6.17 -7.13 -2.28
N ASP A 23 -5.80 -5.97 -2.82
CA ASP A 23 -6.37 -5.33 -4.01
C ASP A 23 -5.75 -5.79 -5.33
N HIS A 24 -4.78 -6.70 -5.28
CA HIS A 24 -4.01 -7.16 -6.45
C HIS A 24 -4.88 -7.75 -7.56
N GLY A 25 -6.01 -8.37 -7.21
CA GLY A 25 -6.92 -8.98 -8.17
C GLY A 25 -7.47 -8.01 -9.23
N LEU A 26 -7.62 -6.72 -8.88
CA LEU A 26 -8.09 -5.68 -9.82
C LEU A 26 -7.05 -5.40 -10.92
N VAL A 27 -5.77 -5.61 -10.66
CA VAL A 27 -4.66 -5.32 -11.57
C VAL A 27 -4.17 -6.59 -12.28
N MET A 28 -4.02 -7.69 -11.55
CA MET A 28 -3.32 -8.90 -12.01
C MET A 28 -4.25 -10.12 -12.17
N GLY A 29 -5.51 -10.03 -11.72
CA GLY A 29 -6.41 -11.17 -11.68
C GLY A 29 -6.20 -12.08 -10.47
N PRO A 30 -6.70 -13.34 -10.50
CA PRO A 30 -6.61 -14.27 -9.39
C PRO A 30 -5.19 -14.84 -9.26
N LEU A 31 -4.40 -14.22 -8.38
CA LEU A 31 -3.05 -14.71 -8.06
C LEU A 31 -3.09 -15.85 -7.05
N LYS A 32 -2.05 -16.72 -7.10
CA LYS A 32 -1.85 -17.79 -6.11
C LYS A 32 -1.85 -17.21 -4.70
N GLY A 33 -2.70 -17.74 -3.85
CA GLY A 33 -2.87 -17.33 -2.46
C GLY A 33 -4.00 -16.33 -2.21
N ILE A 34 -4.59 -15.73 -3.25
CA ILE A 34 -5.78 -14.87 -3.14
C ILE A 34 -6.91 -15.27 -4.13
N GLU A 35 -6.92 -16.51 -4.60
CA GLU A 35 -8.02 -17.04 -5.41
C GLU A 35 -9.36 -16.96 -4.66
N ARG A 36 -9.32 -17.17 -3.34
CA ARG A 36 -10.44 -17.04 -2.42
C ARG A 36 -10.23 -15.84 -1.49
N VAL A 37 -10.12 -14.65 -2.07
CA VAL A 37 -9.66 -13.44 -1.38
C VAL A 37 -10.47 -13.10 -0.11
N VAL A 38 -11.77 -13.36 -0.07
CA VAL A 38 -12.62 -13.09 1.11
C VAL A 38 -12.21 -13.95 2.30
N GLU A 39 -11.88 -15.23 2.07
CA GLU A 39 -11.37 -16.13 3.11
C GLU A 39 -9.99 -15.66 3.62
N VAL A 40 -9.13 -15.16 2.71
CA VAL A 40 -7.82 -14.64 3.08
C VAL A 40 -7.96 -13.36 3.91
N ILE A 41 -8.87 -12.45 3.54
CA ILE A 41 -9.17 -11.25 4.34
C ILE A 41 -9.50 -11.62 5.79
N SER A 42 -10.37 -12.62 5.98
CA SER A 42 -10.73 -13.09 7.32
C SER A 42 -9.53 -13.66 8.09
N LYS A 43 -8.68 -14.48 7.43
CA LYS A 43 -7.51 -15.11 8.05
C LYS A 43 -6.46 -14.10 8.53
N VAL A 44 -6.24 -13.01 7.75
CA VAL A 44 -5.20 -12.01 8.04
C VAL A 44 -5.73 -10.76 8.74
N SER A 45 -6.97 -10.80 9.25
CA SER A 45 -7.63 -9.64 9.85
C SER A 45 -7.14 -9.29 11.26
N LYS A 46 -6.46 -10.20 11.93
CA LYS A 46 -5.91 -9.98 13.27
C LYS A 46 -4.46 -9.50 13.17
N GLY A 47 -4.19 -8.36 13.80
CA GLY A 47 -2.83 -7.78 13.85
C GLY A 47 -2.62 -6.53 12.99
N PRO A 48 -3.02 -6.48 11.71
CA PRO A 48 -2.88 -5.26 10.92
C PRO A 48 -3.81 -4.15 11.40
N ASP A 49 -3.37 -2.90 11.25
CA ASP A 49 -4.17 -1.71 11.55
C ASP A 49 -5.21 -1.46 10.44
N ALA A 50 -4.89 -1.86 9.20
CA ALA A 50 -5.79 -1.72 8.07
C ALA A 50 -5.63 -2.86 7.05
N ILE A 51 -6.68 -3.08 6.26
CA ILE A 51 -6.63 -3.94 5.06
C ILE A 51 -7.00 -3.08 3.84
N GLN A 52 -6.15 -3.17 2.81
CA GLN A 52 -6.34 -2.47 1.54
C GLN A 52 -7.01 -3.42 0.54
N VAL A 53 -8.23 -3.07 0.12
CA VAL A 53 -9.05 -3.83 -0.83
C VAL A 53 -9.85 -2.88 -1.73
N THR A 54 -10.56 -3.41 -2.71
CA THR A 54 -11.54 -2.65 -3.50
C THR A 54 -12.87 -2.49 -2.76
N PRO A 55 -13.69 -1.45 -3.04
CA PRO A 55 -15.00 -1.29 -2.41
C PRO A 55 -15.95 -2.49 -2.56
N PRO A 56 -16.02 -3.19 -3.73
CA PRO A 56 -16.81 -4.43 -3.82
C PRO A 56 -16.33 -5.55 -2.91
N LEU A 57 -15.01 -5.73 -2.77
CA LEU A 57 -14.45 -6.75 -1.88
C LEU A 57 -14.73 -6.45 -0.40
N ALA A 58 -14.65 -5.18 0.00
CA ALA A 58 -15.00 -4.79 1.36
C ALA A 58 -16.46 -5.13 1.71
N LYS A 59 -17.38 -4.95 0.77
CA LYS A 59 -18.79 -5.34 0.95
C LYS A 59 -18.97 -6.85 1.13
N LEU A 60 -18.20 -7.67 0.38
CA LEU A 60 -18.21 -9.13 0.53
C LEU A 60 -17.58 -9.59 1.86
N ALA A 61 -16.58 -8.87 2.34
CA ALA A 61 -15.88 -9.14 3.61
C ALA A 61 -16.40 -8.26 4.78
N LYS A 62 -17.65 -7.81 4.72
CA LYS A 62 -18.24 -6.85 5.67
C LYS A 62 -18.07 -7.23 7.15
N GLU A 63 -18.13 -8.51 7.46
CA GLU A 63 -18.01 -9.02 8.84
C GLU A 63 -16.63 -8.71 9.45
N THR A 64 -15.58 -8.73 8.62
CA THR A 64 -14.24 -8.36 9.04
C THR A 64 -14.16 -6.87 9.41
N PHE A 65 -14.68 -5.99 8.55
CA PHE A 65 -14.59 -4.55 8.74
C PHE A 65 -15.59 -3.99 9.75
N SER A 66 -16.72 -4.66 9.97
CA SER A 66 -17.73 -4.24 10.95
C SER A 66 -17.50 -4.80 12.35
N SER A 67 -16.53 -5.70 12.52
CA SER A 67 -16.21 -6.28 13.82
C SER A 67 -15.61 -5.24 14.77
N ARG A 68 -15.95 -5.31 16.06
CA ARG A 68 -15.39 -4.41 17.07
C ARG A 68 -13.87 -4.65 17.18
N GLY A 69 -13.08 -3.61 16.91
CA GLY A 69 -11.61 -3.71 16.85
C GLY A 69 -11.08 -4.37 15.58
N GLY A 70 -11.93 -4.52 14.55
CA GLY A 70 -11.50 -4.96 13.23
C GLY A 70 -10.57 -3.92 12.56
N PRO A 71 -9.85 -4.34 11.49
CA PRO A 71 -8.94 -3.46 10.77
C PRO A 71 -9.69 -2.34 10.06
N LEU A 72 -9.02 -1.19 9.88
CA LEU A 72 -9.51 -0.11 9.04
C LEU A 72 -9.59 -0.56 7.58
N PHE A 73 -10.50 0.02 6.82
CA PHE A 73 -10.66 -0.25 5.39
C PHE A 73 -9.99 0.86 4.56
N ILE A 74 -8.94 0.49 3.80
CA ILE A 74 -8.33 1.36 2.78
C ILE A 74 -8.85 0.94 1.41
N ALA A 75 -9.56 1.85 0.72
CA ALA A 75 -10.14 1.57 -0.58
C ALA A 75 -9.19 1.89 -1.74
N ARG A 76 -8.83 0.90 -2.56
CA ARG A 76 -8.20 1.10 -3.86
C ARG A 76 -9.22 1.68 -4.82
N LEU A 77 -8.91 2.84 -5.42
CA LEU A 77 -9.82 3.52 -6.36
C LEU A 77 -9.51 3.25 -7.83
N ASP A 78 -8.26 2.92 -8.15
CA ASP A 78 -7.74 2.89 -9.51
C ASP A 78 -7.13 1.55 -9.92
N THR A 79 -6.92 1.40 -11.21
CA THR A 79 -6.28 0.23 -11.82
C THR A 79 -5.34 0.63 -12.95
N THR A 80 -4.43 -0.29 -13.29
CA THR A 80 -3.49 -0.19 -14.40
C THR A 80 -3.25 -1.57 -15.00
N ASN A 81 -2.78 -1.63 -16.24
CA ASN A 81 -2.31 -2.88 -16.85
C ASN A 81 -0.80 -3.07 -16.76
N ALA A 82 -0.08 -2.20 -16.06
CA ALA A 82 1.38 -2.21 -15.99
C ALA A 82 1.97 -3.55 -15.52
N TRP A 83 1.25 -4.30 -14.66
CA TRP A 83 1.71 -5.59 -14.12
C TRP A 83 0.81 -6.77 -14.50
N ARG A 84 -0.13 -6.56 -15.45
CA ARG A 84 -1.03 -7.60 -15.92
C ARG A 84 -0.33 -8.52 -16.93
N GLU A 85 -0.41 -9.82 -16.73
CA GLU A 85 0.14 -10.82 -17.66
C GLU A 85 -0.83 -11.12 -18.81
N VAL A 86 -2.10 -11.35 -18.49
CA VAL A 86 -3.15 -11.65 -19.49
C VAL A 86 -3.51 -10.39 -20.29
N GLY A 87 -3.40 -10.48 -21.61
CA GLY A 87 -3.68 -9.36 -22.52
C GLY A 87 -2.71 -8.18 -22.34
N ARG A 88 -1.47 -8.46 -21.95
CA ARG A 88 -0.41 -7.46 -21.87
C ARG A 88 -0.12 -6.88 -23.24
N ASN A 89 -0.02 -5.56 -23.35
CA ASN A 89 0.45 -4.86 -24.52
C ASN A 89 1.57 -3.88 -24.13
N SER A 90 2.22 -3.30 -25.12
CA SER A 90 3.34 -2.36 -24.93
C SER A 90 2.94 -0.99 -24.41
N GLN A 91 1.65 -0.70 -24.37
CA GLN A 91 1.13 0.59 -23.89
C GLN A 91 0.47 0.37 -22.53
N GLY A 92 0.97 1.05 -21.50
CA GLY A 92 0.34 1.12 -20.20
C GLY A 92 -0.95 1.94 -20.24
N TYR A 93 -1.81 1.77 -19.27
CA TYR A 93 -2.92 2.69 -18.98
C TYR A 93 -3.08 2.88 -17.48
N HIS A 94 -3.77 3.96 -17.13
CA HIS A 94 -4.31 4.19 -15.79
C HIS A 94 -5.77 4.55 -15.90
N SER A 95 -6.60 4.01 -15.01
CA SER A 95 -8.03 4.33 -14.96
C SER A 95 -8.56 4.31 -13.54
N MET A 96 -9.43 5.28 -13.21
CA MET A 96 -10.24 5.21 -12.00
C MET A 96 -11.32 4.15 -12.18
N ALA A 97 -11.35 3.17 -11.27
CA ALA A 97 -12.37 2.13 -11.22
C ALA A 97 -13.51 2.50 -10.26
N PHE A 98 -13.21 3.33 -9.26
CA PHE A 98 -14.16 3.77 -8.23
C PHE A 98 -13.91 5.25 -7.89
N SER A 99 -14.97 5.97 -7.53
CA SER A 99 -14.88 7.33 -6.96
C SER A 99 -14.62 7.27 -5.44
N VAL A 100 -14.15 8.37 -4.88
CA VAL A 100 -14.04 8.52 -3.42
C VAL A 100 -15.41 8.38 -2.77
N LYS A 101 -16.45 8.95 -3.37
CA LYS A 101 -17.84 8.83 -2.90
C LYS A 101 -18.30 7.37 -2.78
N GLU A 102 -17.96 6.51 -3.74
CA GLU A 102 -18.29 5.08 -3.67
C GLU A 102 -17.52 4.39 -2.54
N ALA A 103 -16.23 4.73 -2.34
CA ALA A 103 -15.43 4.22 -1.24
C ALA A 103 -16.00 4.62 0.13
N VAL A 104 -16.36 5.89 0.31
CA VAL A 104 -16.99 6.40 1.55
C VAL A 104 -18.31 5.69 1.81
N LYS A 105 -19.17 5.50 0.78
CA LYS A 105 -20.41 4.75 0.92
C LYS A 105 -20.21 3.28 1.27
N ALA A 106 -19.04 2.71 0.90
CA ALA A 106 -18.66 1.35 1.27
C ALA A 106 -18.04 1.27 2.68
N GLY A 107 -17.85 2.40 3.37
CA GLY A 107 -17.30 2.46 4.73
C GLY A 107 -15.77 2.63 4.79
N ALA A 108 -15.14 3.17 3.76
CA ALA A 108 -13.69 3.36 3.74
C ALA A 108 -13.22 4.38 4.79
N ASP A 109 -12.12 4.05 5.48
CA ASP A 109 -11.40 4.91 6.41
C ASP A 109 -10.31 5.74 5.72
N ALA A 110 -9.78 5.25 4.59
CA ALA A 110 -8.85 5.93 3.72
C ALA A 110 -9.02 5.46 2.27
N VAL A 111 -8.52 6.23 1.31
CA VAL A 111 -8.49 5.86 -0.10
C VAL A 111 -7.06 5.91 -0.64
N ILE A 112 -6.79 5.13 -1.70
CA ILE A 112 -5.46 5.03 -2.29
C ILE A 112 -5.51 4.99 -3.82
N CYS A 113 -4.58 5.73 -4.46
CA CYS A 113 -4.36 5.73 -5.90
C CYS A 113 -2.88 5.59 -6.25
N TYR A 114 -2.62 5.00 -7.42
CA TYR A 114 -1.29 5.02 -8.05
C TYR A 114 -0.95 6.41 -8.60
N LEU A 115 0.30 6.84 -8.42
CA LEU A 115 0.90 7.95 -9.15
C LEU A 115 2.04 7.38 -9.99
N LEU A 116 1.78 7.18 -11.28
CA LEU A 116 2.65 6.42 -12.18
C LEU A 116 3.58 7.35 -12.97
N VAL A 117 4.87 7.08 -12.94
CA VAL A 117 5.93 7.79 -13.68
C VAL A 117 6.66 6.80 -14.58
N GLY A 118 6.96 7.20 -15.83
CA GLY A 118 7.68 6.37 -16.81
C GLY A 118 6.78 5.56 -17.77
N LEU A 119 5.46 5.83 -17.79
CA LEU A 119 4.53 5.21 -18.75
C LEU A 119 4.24 6.09 -19.99
N GLY A 120 5.04 7.14 -20.19
CA GLY A 120 4.86 8.11 -21.27
C GLY A 120 3.98 9.30 -20.87
N SER A 121 4.30 10.48 -21.45
CA SER A 121 3.78 11.79 -21.03
C SER A 121 2.27 11.91 -21.00
N GLN A 122 1.56 11.28 -21.94
CA GLN A 122 0.10 11.36 -21.98
C GLN A 122 -0.55 10.58 -20.82
N ILE A 123 -0.03 9.41 -20.50
CA ILE A 123 -0.53 8.58 -19.40
C ILE A 123 -0.19 9.24 -18.06
N GLU A 124 1.01 9.78 -17.92
CA GLU A 124 1.43 10.50 -16.73
C GLU A 124 0.59 11.74 -16.46
N ALA A 125 0.36 12.57 -17.49
CA ALA A 125 -0.47 13.77 -17.36
C ALA A 125 -1.90 13.41 -16.91
N LEU A 126 -2.53 12.44 -17.58
CA LEU A 126 -3.88 11.97 -17.25
C LEU A 126 -3.93 11.34 -15.85
N ASN A 127 -2.91 10.58 -15.46
CA ASN A 127 -2.83 9.97 -14.14
C ASN A 127 -2.71 11.05 -13.06
N LEU A 128 -1.84 12.05 -13.26
CA LEU A 128 -1.67 13.16 -12.33
C LEU A 128 -2.98 13.96 -12.12
N GLU A 129 -3.69 14.28 -13.21
CA GLU A 129 -4.99 14.95 -13.15
C GLU A 129 -6.00 14.16 -12.30
N ARG A 130 -6.15 12.85 -12.56
CA ARG A 130 -7.07 11.97 -11.83
C ARG A 130 -6.72 11.82 -10.36
N VAL A 131 -5.41 11.70 -10.05
CA VAL A 131 -4.92 11.66 -8.66
C VAL A 131 -5.23 12.95 -7.94
N ALA A 132 -5.02 14.11 -8.60
CA ALA A 132 -5.32 15.41 -8.02
C ALA A 132 -6.84 15.62 -7.81
N GLU A 133 -7.69 15.12 -8.72
CA GLU A 133 -9.15 15.13 -8.56
C GLU A 133 -9.60 14.25 -7.39
N ALA A 134 -9.12 13.00 -7.32
CA ALA A 134 -9.45 12.09 -6.23
C ALA A 134 -8.98 12.62 -4.87
N ARG A 135 -7.82 13.30 -4.82
CA ARG A 135 -7.32 13.95 -3.61
C ARG A 135 -8.26 15.06 -3.15
N ARG A 136 -8.72 15.95 -4.04
CA ARG A 136 -9.70 17.00 -3.71
C ARG A 136 -11.02 16.42 -3.20
N GLU A 137 -11.56 15.41 -3.91
CA GLU A 137 -12.77 14.72 -3.47
C GLU A 137 -12.58 14.05 -2.10
N ALA A 138 -11.41 13.46 -1.81
CA ALA A 138 -11.10 12.87 -0.51
C ALA A 138 -11.09 13.91 0.63
N GLU A 139 -10.54 15.10 0.37
CA GLU A 139 -10.57 16.21 1.33
C GLU A 139 -11.98 16.70 1.60
N ASP A 140 -12.84 16.83 0.57
CA ASP A 140 -14.25 17.22 0.71
C ASP A 140 -15.03 16.25 1.61
N PHE A 141 -14.71 14.95 1.54
CA PHE A 141 -15.27 13.92 2.42
C PHE A 141 -14.52 13.77 3.77
N GLY A 142 -13.45 14.50 3.98
CA GLY A 142 -12.61 14.41 5.19
C GLY A 142 -11.97 13.02 5.38
N ILE A 143 -11.63 12.32 4.29
CA ILE A 143 -11.01 11.01 4.30
C ILE A 143 -9.53 11.09 3.85
N PRO A 144 -8.57 10.41 4.51
CA PRO A 144 -7.17 10.41 4.10
C PRO A 144 -6.97 9.86 2.68
N PHE A 145 -6.16 10.56 1.90
CA PHE A 145 -5.74 10.17 0.58
C PHE A 145 -4.31 9.63 0.62
N ILE A 146 -4.13 8.36 0.29
CA ILE A 146 -2.83 7.71 0.21
C ILE A 146 -2.38 7.75 -1.25
N VAL A 147 -1.21 8.30 -1.51
CA VAL A 147 -0.59 8.26 -2.83
C VAL A 147 0.39 7.09 -2.89
N GLU A 148 0.31 6.28 -3.93
CA GLU A 148 1.27 5.22 -4.22
C GLU A 148 2.12 5.61 -5.43
N PRO A 149 3.18 6.44 -5.26
CA PRO A 149 4.01 6.87 -6.36
C PRO A 149 4.95 5.74 -6.78
N LEU A 150 4.97 5.46 -8.08
CA LEU A 150 5.74 4.39 -8.69
C LEU A 150 6.40 4.86 -9.96
N ALA A 151 7.72 4.69 -10.06
CA ALA A 151 8.39 4.71 -11.35
C ALA A 151 8.39 3.32 -11.95
N VAL A 152 7.99 3.24 -13.20
CA VAL A 152 8.00 2.02 -14.01
C VAL A 152 8.86 2.23 -15.24
N LYS A 153 9.58 1.22 -15.65
CA LYS A 153 10.37 1.27 -16.88
C LYS A 153 9.43 1.01 -18.05
N GLU A 154 9.40 1.95 -18.99
CA GLU A 154 8.55 1.84 -20.17
C GLU A 154 8.83 0.53 -20.94
N GLY A 155 7.77 -0.19 -21.28
CA GLY A 155 7.84 -1.48 -21.99
C GLY A 155 8.18 -2.70 -21.14
N GLU A 156 8.87 -2.56 -20.03
CA GLU A 156 9.24 -3.69 -19.15
C GLU A 156 8.34 -3.77 -17.91
N TYR A 157 7.68 -2.69 -17.54
CA TYR A 157 6.84 -2.59 -16.34
C TYR A 157 7.55 -2.97 -15.04
N GLU A 158 8.88 -2.81 -15.01
CA GLU A 158 9.68 -3.02 -13.82
C GLU A 158 9.69 -1.77 -12.94
N SER A 159 9.47 -1.96 -11.65
CA SER A 159 9.53 -0.86 -10.68
C SER A 159 10.98 -0.44 -10.43
N ILE A 160 11.27 0.84 -10.56
CA ILE A 160 12.59 1.41 -10.32
C ILE A 160 12.71 1.82 -8.85
N ARG A 161 13.69 1.25 -8.12
CA ARG A 161 13.88 1.42 -6.68
C ARG A 161 15.19 2.10 -6.29
N GLU A 162 15.83 2.79 -7.22
CA GLU A 162 17.04 3.55 -6.93
C GLU A 162 16.74 4.71 -5.97
N PRO A 163 17.61 5.00 -4.99
CA PRO A 163 17.37 6.06 -4.01
C PRO A 163 17.07 7.43 -4.61
N ALA A 164 17.71 7.78 -5.72
CA ALA A 164 17.44 9.05 -6.43
C ALA A 164 16.02 9.11 -6.98
N VAL A 165 15.53 7.99 -7.56
CA VAL A 165 14.15 7.88 -8.05
C VAL A 165 13.16 7.91 -6.90
N LEU A 166 13.43 7.19 -5.81
CA LEU A 166 12.57 7.18 -4.63
C LEU A 166 12.46 8.56 -3.97
N LYS A 167 13.55 9.36 -3.94
CA LYS A 167 13.50 10.76 -3.48
C LYS A 167 12.59 11.62 -4.36
N TYR A 168 12.69 11.48 -5.67
CA TYR A 168 11.79 12.17 -6.60
C TYR A 168 10.33 11.79 -6.37
N LEU A 169 10.03 10.50 -6.26
CA LEU A 169 8.68 9.98 -6.05
C LEU A 169 8.10 10.42 -4.69
N ALA A 170 8.90 10.40 -3.62
CA ALA A 170 8.50 10.88 -2.30
C ALA A 170 8.14 12.36 -2.34
N ARG A 171 8.94 13.17 -3.03
CA ARG A 171 8.66 14.59 -3.19
C ARG A 171 7.42 14.83 -4.04
N LEU A 172 7.31 14.19 -5.20
CA LEU A 172 6.17 14.32 -6.11
C LEU A 172 4.86 13.94 -5.41
N GLY A 173 4.81 12.79 -4.74
CA GLY A 173 3.62 12.34 -4.01
C GLY A 173 3.21 13.28 -2.87
N SER A 174 4.19 13.90 -2.20
CA SER A 174 3.94 14.91 -1.17
C SER A 174 3.39 16.22 -1.76
N GLU A 175 3.95 16.70 -2.88
CA GLU A 175 3.53 17.95 -3.54
C GLU A 175 2.14 17.82 -4.18
N VAL A 176 1.74 16.63 -4.61
CA VAL A 176 0.36 16.36 -5.09
C VAL A 176 -0.66 16.42 -3.95
N GLY A 177 -0.18 16.39 -2.70
CA GLY A 177 -1.00 16.50 -1.50
C GLY A 177 -1.41 15.15 -0.91
N GLY A 178 -0.58 14.12 -1.06
CA GLY A 178 -0.77 12.88 -0.33
C GLY A 178 -0.72 13.09 1.18
N HIS A 179 -1.66 12.52 1.91
CA HIS A 179 -1.63 12.52 3.38
C HIS A 179 -0.73 11.43 3.95
N VAL A 180 -0.54 10.36 3.17
CA VAL A 180 0.38 9.24 3.42
C VAL A 180 0.94 8.80 2.07
N LEU A 181 2.22 8.44 2.01
CA LEU A 181 2.82 7.83 0.83
C LEU A 181 3.01 6.33 1.02
N LYS A 182 2.66 5.55 0.00
CA LYS A 182 3.01 4.14 -0.10
C LYS A 182 4.11 4.00 -1.14
N LEU A 183 5.36 3.78 -0.69
CA LEU A 183 6.56 3.84 -1.52
C LEU A 183 7.34 2.52 -1.46
N ASP A 184 8.10 2.21 -2.51
CA ASP A 184 9.05 1.10 -2.46
C ASP A 184 10.19 1.42 -1.48
N TYR A 185 10.74 0.38 -0.84
CA TYR A 185 12.03 0.45 -0.16
C TYR A 185 13.14 0.10 -1.14
N GLY A 186 14.25 0.85 -1.09
CA GLY A 186 15.42 0.59 -1.92
C GLY A 186 16.68 1.26 -1.36
N GLY A 187 17.82 0.72 -1.74
CA GLY A 187 19.11 1.15 -1.21
C GLY A 187 19.38 0.65 0.23
N THR A 188 20.28 1.31 0.90
CA THR A 188 20.61 1.08 2.31
C THR A 188 19.69 1.88 3.24
N PRO A 189 19.58 1.54 4.54
CA PRO A 189 18.81 2.34 5.50
C PRO A 189 19.26 3.82 5.53
N LYS A 190 20.54 4.10 5.39
CA LYS A 190 21.06 5.47 5.32
C LYS A 190 20.53 6.22 4.09
N GLN A 191 20.56 5.60 2.93
CA GLN A 191 20.03 6.19 1.68
C GLN A 191 18.52 6.37 1.74
N PHE A 192 17.79 5.42 2.33
CA PHE A 192 16.35 5.53 2.49
C PHE A 192 15.95 6.59 3.52
N ARG A 193 16.79 6.89 4.51
CA ARG A 193 16.62 8.05 5.40
C ARG A 193 16.51 9.35 4.60
N GLU A 194 17.34 9.53 3.58
CA GLU A 194 17.28 10.70 2.71
C GLU A 194 15.97 10.77 1.90
N VAL A 195 15.36 9.60 1.58
CA VAL A 195 14.03 9.55 0.95
C VAL A 195 12.94 10.00 1.92
N VAL A 196 13.03 9.58 3.18
CA VAL A 196 12.09 10.01 4.23
C VAL A 196 12.20 11.51 4.47
N ASP A 197 13.41 12.05 4.51
CA ASP A 197 13.69 13.46 4.84
C ASP A 197 13.14 14.45 3.80
N VAL A 198 12.96 14.03 2.53
CA VAL A 198 12.37 14.88 1.48
C VAL A 198 10.85 14.80 1.41
N SER A 199 10.21 13.91 2.16
CA SER A 199 8.76 13.76 2.22
C SER A 199 8.15 14.72 3.23
N PHE A 200 6.98 15.29 2.91
CA PHE A 200 6.20 16.14 3.83
C PHE A 200 5.17 15.34 4.64
N CYS A 201 4.98 14.08 4.31
CA CYS A 201 4.00 13.21 4.94
C CYS A 201 4.61 11.83 5.27
N PRO A 202 3.99 11.07 6.18
CA PRO A 202 4.49 9.77 6.57
C PRO A 202 4.57 8.81 5.39
N ILE A 203 5.66 8.03 5.32
CA ILE A 203 5.86 6.98 4.32
C ILE A 203 5.57 5.62 4.96
N VAL A 204 4.71 4.82 4.31
CA VAL A 204 4.59 3.37 4.52
C VAL A 204 5.22 2.64 3.35
N ILE A 205 6.06 1.63 3.60
CA ILE A 205 6.76 0.94 2.51
C ILE A 205 5.92 -0.18 1.91
N ARG A 206 6.11 -0.45 0.62
CA ARG A 206 5.55 -1.61 -0.07
C ARG A 206 6.36 -2.86 0.22
N GLY A 207 5.66 -4.01 0.37
CA GLY A 207 6.32 -5.31 0.54
C GLY A 207 6.96 -5.90 -0.72
N GLY A 208 6.63 -5.38 -1.89
CA GLY A 208 7.16 -5.91 -3.16
C GLY A 208 6.68 -7.32 -3.53
N PRO A 209 7.40 -8.00 -4.46
CA PRO A 209 7.21 -9.41 -4.76
C PRO A 209 7.51 -10.31 -3.55
N LYS A 210 7.09 -11.60 -3.61
CA LYS A 210 7.53 -12.60 -2.61
C LYS A 210 9.05 -12.73 -2.66
N THR A 211 9.69 -12.56 -1.50
CA THR A 211 11.15 -12.72 -1.33
C THR A 211 11.53 -14.20 -1.29
N LYS A 212 12.81 -14.50 -1.42
CA LYS A 212 13.32 -15.87 -1.36
C LYS A 212 13.13 -16.51 0.01
N THR A 213 13.30 -15.73 1.06
CA THR A 213 13.11 -16.16 2.45
C THR A 213 12.27 -15.15 3.22
N ASP A 214 11.57 -15.63 4.24
CA ASP A 214 10.80 -14.77 5.13
C ASP A 214 11.71 -13.87 5.98
N LEU A 215 12.92 -14.34 6.32
CA LEU A 215 13.91 -13.53 7.05
C LEU A 215 14.36 -12.31 6.24
N GLU A 216 14.66 -12.50 4.94
CA GLU A 216 15.03 -11.40 4.03
C GLU A 216 13.92 -10.34 3.96
N PHE A 217 12.66 -10.79 3.90
CA PHE A 217 11.52 -9.88 3.90
C PHE A 217 11.39 -9.10 5.21
N LEU A 218 11.44 -9.80 6.34
CA LEU A 218 11.31 -9.16 7.66
C LEU A 218 12.47 -8.20 7.95
N GLN A 219 13.69 -8.53 7.50
CA GLN A 219 14.85 -7.64 7.63
C GLN A 219 14.65 -6.36 6.80
N MET A 220 14.14 -6.47 5.57
CA MET A 220 13.78 -5.31 4.76
C MET A 220 12.77 -4.40 5.47
N LEU A 221 11.76 -4.97 6.15
CA LEU A 221 10.82 -4.18 6.94
C LEU A 221 11.51 -3.45 8.10
N ALA A 222 12.35 -4.17 8.86
CA ALA A 222 13.08 -3.61 10.00
C ALA A 222 14.02 -2.48 9.55
N ASP A 223 14.75 -2.67 8.46
CA ASP A 223 15.65 -1.66 7.87
C ASP A 223 14.89 -0.39 7.47
N ALA A 224 13.77 -0.53 6.77
CA ALA A 224 12.96 0.61 6.36
C ALA A 224 12.38 1.37 7.57
N LEU A 225 11.91 0.65 8.59
CA LEU A 225 11.38 1.26 9.82
C LEU A 225 12.49 1.98 10.61
N SER A 226 13.70 1.41 10.68
CA SER A 226 14.87 2.05 11.29
C SER A 226 15.28 3.31 10.55
N ALA A 227 15.11 3.34 9.24
CA ALA A 227 15.36 4.49 8.38
C ALA A 227 14.29 5.60 8.50
N GLY A 228 13.20 5.37 9.22
CA GLY A 228 12.19 6.40 9.51
C GLY A 228 10.86 6.20 8.80
N ALA A 229 10.67 5.10 8.05
CA ALA A 229 9.34 4.74 7.57
C ALA A 229 8.36 4.63 8.75
N LYS A 230 7.13 5.10 8.52
CA LYS A 230 6.06 5.10 9.54
C LYS A 230 5.17 3.87 9.47
N GLY A 231 5.52 2.90 8.65
CA GLY A 231 4.78 1.65 8.56
C GLY A 231 5.08 0.87 7.30
N VAL A 232 4.26 -0.15 7.08
CA VAL A 232 4.40 -1.08 5.97
C VAL A 232 3.03 -1.40 5.35
N THR A 233 3.00 -1.57 4.03
CA THR A 233 1.85 -2.09 3.29
C THR A 233 2.29 -3.32 2.51
N VAL A 234 1.91 -4.50 2.96
CA VAL A 234 2.42 -5.76 2.46
C VAL A 234 1.30 -6.66 1.93
N GLY A 235 1.58 -7.41 0.89
CA GLY A 235 0.62 -8.29 0.23
C GLY A 235 1.20 -9.68 0.04
N ARG A 236 1.86 -9.92 -1.10
CA ARG A 236 2.37 -11.23 -1.55
C ARG A 236 3.17 -11.99 -0.49
N ASN A 237 4.01 -11.32 0.28
CA ASN A 237 4.78 -11.96 1.34
C ASN A 237 3.88 -12.53 2.46
N ILE A 238 2.72 -11.91 2.73
CA ILE A 238 1.74 -12.42 3.69
C ILE A 238 0.95 -13.59 3.09
N TRP A 239 0.15 -13.31 2.05
CA TRP A 239 -0.84 -14.28 1.59
C TRP A 239 -0.27 -15.40 0.69
N GLN A 240 1.03 -15.34 0.32
CA GLN A 240 1.78 -16.46 -0.30
C GLN A 240 2.67 -17.19 0.71
N SER A 241 2.59 -16.90 2.01
CA SER A 241 3.21 -17.71 3.04
C SER A 241 2.45 -19.04 3.22
N GLU A 242 3.09 -20.02 3.83
CA GLU A 242 2.45 -21.31 4.14
C GLU A 242 1.29 -21.14 5.14
N ASP A 243 1.48 -20.25 6.12
CA ASP A 243 0.45 -19.84 7.08
C ASP A 243 0.33 -18.29 7.10
N PRO A 244 -0.61 -17.71 6.33
CA PRO A 244 -0.81 -16.28 6.29
C PRO A 244 -1.22 -15.66 7.63
N ALA A 245 -1.96 -16.39 8.48
CA ALA A 245 -2.38 -15.87 9.77
C ALA A 245 -1.19 -15.74 10.72
N TRP A 246 -0.40 -16.81 10.87
CA TRP A 246 0.82 -16.80 11.67
C TRP A 246 1.81 -15.74 11.17
N PHE A 247 2.04 -15.66 9.85
CA PHE A 247 2.99 -14.70 9.32
C PHE A 247 2.54 -13.25 9.50
N THR A 248 1.24 -13.00 9.51
CA THR A 248 0.67 -11.68 9.89
C THR A 248 1.02 -11.31 11.33
N GLU A 249 0.96 -12.26 12.27
CA GLU A 249 1.36 -12.05 13.66
C GLU A 249 2.88 -11.76 13.77
N VAL A 250 3.71 -12.48 13.00
CA VAL A 250 5.15 -12.23 12.94
C VAL A 250 5.45 -10.81 12.45
N VAL A 251 4.82 -10.39 11.36
CA VAL A 251 4.98 -9.02 10.84
C VAL A 251 4.48 -7.97 11.86
N THR A 252 3.40 -8.25 12.58
CA THR A 252 2.90 -7.38 13.65
C THR A 252 3.96 -7.13 14.72
N LYS A 253 4.66 -8.17 15.14
CA LYS A 253 5.76 -8.07 16.15
C LYS A 253 6.93 -7.23 15.64
N VAL A 254 7.33 -7.41 14.37
CA VAL A 254 8.39 -6.58 13.77
C VAL A 254 7.99 -5.11 13.71
N VAL A 255 6.77 -4.83 13.26
CA VAL A 255 6.33 -3.45 13.01
C VAL A 255 6.05 -2.70 14.31
N HIS A 256 5.29 -3.30 15.23
CA HIS A 256 4.79 -2.59 16.42
C HIS A 256 5.62 -2.80 17.66
N GLU A 257 6.27 -3.98 17.80
CA GLU A 257 7.06 -4.30 18.98
C GLU A 257 8.56 -4.13 18.72
N GLY A 258 8.97 -4.00 17.45
CA GLY A 258 10.39 -3.81 17.07
C GLY A 258 11.26 -5.03 17.35
N ILE A 259 10.66 -6.24 17.38
CA ILE A 259 11.40 -7.48 17.63
C ILE A 259 12.31 -7.78 16.45
N ASP A 260 13.55 -8.18 16.74
CA ASP A 260 14.52 -8.60 15.74
C ASP A 260 13.99 -9.79 14.93
N PRO A 261 13.95 -9.68 13.58
CA PRO A 261 13.46 -10.76 12.71
C PRO A 261 14.12 -12.12 12.96
N SER A 262 15.41 -12.14 13.31
CA SER A 262 16.14 -13.38 13.54
C SER A 262 15.66 -14.18 14.76
N LEU A 263 14.96 -13.53 15.68
CA LEU A 263 14.41 -14.16 16.87
C LEU A 263 13.03 -14.78 16.62
N LEU A 264 12.32 -14.33 15.58
CA LEU A 264 10.93 -14.73 15.30
C LEU A 264 10.83 -16.00 14.44
N LEU A 265 11.85 -16.31 13.64
CA LEU A 265 11.85 -17.44 12.71
C LEU A 265 12.62 -18.67 13.22
N LYS A 266 13.06 -18.67 14.49
CA LYS A 266 13.81 -19.79 15.11
C LYS A 266 12.94 -20.84 15.80
N GLN A 267 11.61 -20.81 15.55
CA GLN A 267 10.70 -21.79 16.17
C GLN A 267 10.22 -22.83 15.16
#